data_339b7695f81f2550e20b9b988b3396f4
#
_entry.id   339b7695f81f2550e20b9b988b3396f4
#
_cell.length_a   1.000
_cell.length_b   1.000
_cell.length_c   1.000
_cell.angle_alpha   90.00
_cell.angle_beta   90.00
_cell.angle_gamma   90.00
#
_symmetry.space_group_name_H-M   'P 1'
#
loop_
_entity.id
_entity.type
_entity.pdbx_description
1 polymer ?
#
loop_
_entity_poly.entity_id
_entity_poly.type
_entity_poly.pdbx_seq_one_letter_code
_entity_poly.pdbx_strand_id
1 'polypeptide(L)'
;METYSARIGDLRVDYGLDPNLTQVKGTINAVVEGSVGEKVEFKASLDGKEVFHAVADLDDKRRVQVDFQVNDPQLWYPHGYGQQPLYTVTATVVQYGHELHTVSHRTGFRQTELVQQPDSVGKTFYFRVNGVDVFCGGSDWIPADSFTPRISEDRYRKWLEMMVDGYQVMIRIWGGGIWEDDVFYDICDELGVLVWQDFMFGCGNYPAYPEILKSIEAECVCQTKRLRHHPSMAIYAGNNEDYQVQEQYKDRKSVV
;
A
#
# COMPACT_ATOMS: atom_id res chain seq x y z
N MET A 1 -12.79 -1.57 22.38
CA MET A 1 -13.45 -0.24 22.35
C MET A 1 -12.38 0.75 22.78
N GLU A 2 -11.98 1.65 21.89
CA GLU A 2 -11.00 2.69 22.21
C GLU A 2 -11.75 3.98 22.54
N THR A 3 -11.30 4.70 23.57
CA THR A 3 -11.78 6.04 23.90
C THR A 3 -10.67 7.02 23.61
N TYR A 4 -10.93 8.02 22.77
CA TYR A 4 -9.97 9.06 22.42
C TYR A 4 -10.65 10.44 22.41
N SER A 5 -9.89 11.46 22.75
CA SER A 5 -10.32 12.86 22.58
C SER A 5 -10.03 13.38 21.17
N ALA A 6 -8.91 12.93 20.58
CA ALA A 6 -8.55 13.10 19.18
C ALA A 6 -7.64 11.95 18.71
N ARG A 7 -7.75 11.55 17.45
CA ARG A 7 -6.83 10.62 16.80
C ARG A 7 -6.64 10.97 15.32
N ILE A 8 -5.50 10.58 14.75
CA ILE A 8 -5.34 10.55 13.29
C ILE A 8 -6.14 9.36 12.77
N GLY A 9 -7.18 9.62 12.01
CA GLY A 9 -8.00 8.61 11.35
C GLY A 9 -7.50 8.21 9.97
N ASP A 10 -6.72 9.09 9.34
CA ASP A 10 -6.10 8.85 8.02
C ASP A 10 -4.80 9.65 7.90
N LEU A 11 -3.74 9.02 7.42
CA LEU A 11 -2.47 9.64 7.04
C LEU A 11 -2.13 9.24 5.62
N ARG A 12 -1.90 10.21 4.73
CA ARG A 12 -1.61 9.97 3.32
C ARG A 12 -0.44 10.82 2.86
N VAL A 13 0.47 10.18 2.14
CA VAL A 13 1.60 10.83 1.46
C VAL A 13 1.38 10.69 -0.05
N ASP A 14 1.16 11.80 -0.73
CA ASP A 14 1.08 11.86 -2.18
C ASP A 14 2.35 12.52 -2.71
N TYR A 15 3.05 11.90 -3.64
CA TYR A 15 4.29 12.44 -4.16
C TYR A 15 4.53 12.13 -5.63
N GLY A 16 5.42 12.89 -6.24
CA GLY A 16 6.00 12.65 -7.54
C GLY A 16 7.51 12.87 -7.53
N LEU A 17 8.21 12.14 -8.38
CA LEU A 17 9.63 12.34 -8.65
C LEU A 17 9.81 13.23 -9.89
N ASP A 18 10.83 14.06 -9.89
CA ASP A 18 11.24 14.77 -11.08
C ASP A 18 11.81 13.80 -12.14
N PRO A 19 11.90 14.21 -13.42
CA PRO A 19 12.38 13.34 -14.49
C PRO A 19 13.81 12.80 -14.30
N ASN A 20 14.63 13.50 -13.51
CA ASN A 20 16.00 13.09 -13.22
C ASN A 20 16.12 12.25 -11.96
N LEU A 21 15.01 12.00 -11.25
CA LEU A 21 14.93 11.25 -9.98
C LEU A 21 15.77 11.89 -8.84
N THR A 22 16.02 13.19 -8.91
CA THR A 22 16.83 13.94 -7.94
C THR A 22 16.00 14.70 -6.93
N GLN A 23 14.68 14.75 -7.12
CA GLN A 23 13.79 15.48 -6.23
C GLN A 23 12.44 14.76 -6.09
N VAL A 24 11.98 14.63 -4.86
CA VAL A 24 10.59 14.26 -4.53
C VAL A 24 9.86 15.52 -4.08
N LYS A 25 8.67 15.74 -4.63
CA LYS A 25 7.73 16.75 -4.17
C LYS A 25 6.35 16.12 -3.97
N GLY A 26 5.63 16.63 -2.97
CA GLY A 26 4.29 16.15 -2.73
C GLY A 26 3.60 16.82 -1.56
N THR A 27 2.56 16.14 -1.09
CA THR A 27 1.78 16.58 0.07
C THR A 27 1.65 15.46 1.09
N ILE A 28 1.69 15.83 2.37
CA ILE A 28 1.30 14.95 3.46
C ILE A 28 -0.04 15.45 3.98
N ASN A 29 -1.01 14.54 4.03
CA ASN A 29 -2.39 14.83 4.39
C ASN A 29 -2.78 14.02 5.62
N ALA A 30 -3.45 14.64 6.59
CA ALA A 30 -4.03 13.94 7.72
C ALA A 30 -5.49 14.34 7.94
N VAL A 31 -6.27 13.38 8.41
CA VAL A 31 -7.64 13.58 8.89
C VAL A 31 -7.68 13.26 10.37
N VAL A 32 -8.15 14.19 11.19
CA VAL A 32 -8.24 14.03 12.65
C VAL A 32 -9.68 13.78 13.05
N GLU A 33 -9.92 12.67 13.73
CA GLU A 33 -11.19 12.35 14.34
C GLU A 33 -11.23 12.81 15.80
N GLY A 34 -12.42 13.09 16.33
CA GLY A 34 -12.63 13.55 17.71
C GLY A 34 -12.97 15.04 17.80
N SER A 35 -13.00 15.58 19.01
CA SER A 35 -13.51 16.93 19.32
C SER A 35 -12.42 17.95 19.65
N VAL A 36 -11.21 17.51 19.95
CA VAL A 36 -10.08 18.35 20.36
C VAL A 36 -8.90 18.19 19.38
N GLY A 37 -7.87 19.01 19.55
CA GLY A 37 -6.72 19.07 18.67
C GLY A 37 -6.70 20.36 17.88
N GLU A 38 -5.57 21.06 17.88
CA GLU A 38 -5.38 22.36 17.22
C GLU A 38 -4.53 22.23 15.96
N LYS A 39 -3.47 21.44 16.08
CA LYS A 39 -2.42 21.32 15.07
C LYS A 39 -2.02 19.89 14.85
N VAL A 40 -1.43 19.64 13.69
CA VAL A 40 -0.71 18.40 13.42
C VAL A 40 0.73 18.71 13.11
N GLU A 41 1.63 18.05 13.82
CA GLU A 41 3.05 18.03 13.54
C GLU A 41 3.36 16.85 12.62
N PHE A 42 4.04 17.12 11.50
CA PHE A 42 4.51 16.13 10.54
C PHE A 42 6.03 16.05 10.57
N LYS A 43 6.55 14.84 10.61
CA LYS A 43 7.97 14.55 10.47
C LYS A 43 8.19 13.45 9.45
N ALA A 44 9.26 13.57 8.68
CA ALA A 44 9.76 12.47 7.86
C ALA A 44 11.25 12.27 8.16
N SER A 45 11.66 11.02 8.31
CA SER A 45 13.05 10.65 8.59
C SER A 45 13.47 9.42 7.81
N LEU A 46 14.77 9.33 7.50
CA LEU A 46 15.42 8.14 6.96
C LEU A 46 16.58 7.78 7.88
N ASP A 47 16.63 6.53 8.36
CA ASP A 47 17.66 6.04 9.30
C ASP A 47 17.82 6.93 10.54
N GLY A 48 16.70 7.46 11.04
CA GLY A 48 16.65 8.36 12.19
C GLY A 48 17.08 9.81 11.91
N LYS A 49 17.51 10.13 10.68
CA LYS A 49 17.82 11.50 10.27
C LYS A 49 16.57 12.16 9.72
N GLU A 50 16.16 13.27 10.34
CA GLU A 50 15.03 14.08 9.84
C GLU A 50 15.34 14.68 8.47
N VAL A 51 14.41 14.50 7.52
CA VAL A 51 14.49 15.05 6.16
C VAL A 51 13.39 16.07 5.88
N PHE A 52 12.34 16.08 6.71
CA PHE A 52 11.23 17.02 6.63
C PHE A 52 10.56 17.20 7.99
N HIS A 53 10.15 18.44 8.28
CA HIS A 53 9.35 18.80 9.45
C HIS A 53 8.42 19.95 9.11
N ALA A 54 7.17 19.84 9.51
CA ALA A 54 6.18 20.91 9.41
C ALA A 54 5.12 20.81 10.52
N VAL A 55 4.53 21.93 10.86
CA VAL A 55 3.38 22.02 11.77
C VAL A 55 2.31 22.85 11.08
N ALA A 56 1.08 22.38 11.05
CA ALA A 56 -0.03 23.09 10.46
C ALA A 56 -1.31 22.97 11.29
N ASP A 57 -2.15 24.00 11.20
CA ASP A 57 -3.44 24.07 11.87
C ASP A 57 -4.47 23.17 11.17
N LEU A 58 -5.41 22.61 11.95
CA LEU A 58 -6.56 21.90 11.42
C LEU A 58 -7.57 22.88 10.80
N ASP A 59 -8.12 22.50 9.65
CA ASP A 59 -9.25 23.20 9.05
C ASP A 59 -10.57 22.89 9.77
N ASP A 60 -11.67 23.56 9.38
CA ASP A 60 -13.02 23.36 9.93
C ASP A 60 -13.56 21.93 9.73
N LYS A 61 -12.99 21.18 8.76
CA LYS A 61 -13.32 19.77 8.48
C LYS A 61 -12.37 18.80 9.16
N ARG A 62 -11.52 19.32 10.04
CA ARG A 62 -10.50 18.56 10.78
C ARG A 62 -9.50 17.85 9.87
N ARG A 63 -9.12 18.51 8.79
CA ARG A 63 -8.11 18.08 7.82
C ARG A 63 -6.92 19.01 7.88
N VAL A 64 -5.79 18.48 7.53
CA VAL A 64 -4.56 19.24 7.41
C VAL A 64 -3.74 18.71 6.24
N GLN A 65 -3.13 19.62 5.51
CA GLN A 65 -2.22 19.30 4.41
C GLN A 65 -0.98 20.18 4.52
N VAL A 66 0.17 19.58 4.28
CA VAL A 66 1.44 20.30 4.14
C VAL A 66 2.14 19.85 2.86
N ASP A 67 2.77 20.80 2.18
CA ASP A 67 3.65 20.49 1.06
C ASP A 67 5.02 20.04 1.59
N PHE A 68 5.65 19.08 0.93
CA PHE A 68 7.00 18.65 1.27
C PHE A 68 7.88 18.50 0.03
N GLN A 69 9.17 18.59 0.26
CA GLN A 69 10.19 18.36 -0.75
C GLN A 69 11.40 17.68 -0.10
N VAL A 70 11.93 16.66 -0.78
CA VAL A 70 13.20 16.01 -0.44
C VAL A 70 14.10 16.08 -1.66
N ASN A 71 15.29 16.66 -1.48
CA ASN A 71 16.32 16.71 -2.53
C ASN A 71 17.24 15.49 -2.37
N ASP A 72 17.72 14.96 -3.49
CA ASP A 72 18.58 13.79 -3.56
C ASP A 72 18.05 12.62 -2.70
N PRO A 73 16.77 12.20 -2.91
CA PRO A 73 16.17 11.14 -2.11
C PRO A 73 16.87 9.81 -2.40
N GLN A 74 16.99 8.97 -1.38
CA GLN A 74 17.30 7.56 -1.60
C GLN A 74 16.02 6.88 -2.13
N LEU A 75 16.14 6.21 -3.28
CA LEU A 75 14.99 5.62 -3.96
C LEU A 75 14.86 4.13 -3.63
N TRP A 76 13.63 3.70 -3.44
CA TRP A 76 13.28 2.31 -3.24
C TRP A 76 13.22 1.55 -4.57
N TYR A 77 13.83 0.37 -4.61
CA TYR A 77 13.82 -0.53 -5.77
C TYR A 77 13.33 -1.93 -5.40
N PRO A 78 12.76 -2.68 -6.35
CA PRO A 78 12.49 -4.09 -6.15
C PRO A 78 13.78 -4.89 -5.90
N HIS A 79 13.61 -6.07 -5.28
CA HIS A 79 14.69 -7.01 -5.05
C HIS A 79 15.52 -7.28 -6.32
N GLY A 80 16.85 -7.24 -6.19
CA GLY A 80 17.78 -7.44 -7.28
C GLY A 80 17.99 -6.22 -8.19
N TYR A 81 17.24 -5.13 -8.02
CA TYR A 81 17.34 -3.92 -8.85
C TYR A 81 17.92 -2.71 -8.10
N GLY A 82 18.06 -2.77 -6.79
CA GLY A 82 18.62 -1.70 -5.96
C GLY A 82 18.35 -1.92 -4.48
N GLN A 83 18.44 -0.83 -3.71
CA GLN A 83 18.21 -0.83 -2.26
C GLN A 83 16.75 -0.52 -1.91
N GLN A 84 16.35 -0.80 -0.67
CA GLN A 84 15.00 -0.60 -0.15
C GLN A 84 14.96 0.44 0.99
N PRO A 85 15.39 1.70 0.77
CA PRO A 85 15.31 2.72 1.81
C PRO A 85 13.85 3.02 2.15
N LEU A 86 13.52 3.02 3.45
CA LEU A 86 12.18 3.27 3.96
C LEU A 86 12.18 4.51 4.83
N TYR A 87 11.48 5.54 4.39
CA TYR A 87 11.26 6.76 5.14
C TYR A 87 10.13 6.53 6.14
N THR A 88 10.33 6.94 7.37
CA THR A 88 9.28 6.98 8.39
C THR A 88 8.61 8.35 8.35
N VAL A 89 7.31 8.36 8.03
CA VAL A 89 6.46 9.55 8.05
C VAL A 89 5.54 9.47 9.25
N THR A 90 5.62 10.48 10.12
CA THR A 90 4.86 10.55 11.36
C THR A 90 3.94 11.77 11.34
N ALA A 91 2.70 11.61 11.82
CA ALA A 91 1.78 12.68 12.09
C ALA A 91 1.35 12.63 13.55
N THR A 92 1.46 13.76 14.26
CA THR A 92 1.11 13.87 15.69
C THR A 92 0.08 14.99 15.88
N VAL A 93 -1.09 14.66 16.43
CA VAL A 93 -2.07 15.68 16.85
C VAL A 93 -1.62 16.31 18.15
N VAL A 94 -1.58 17.63 18.16
CA VAL A 94 -1.14 18.44 19.31
C VAL A 94 -2.25 19.38 19.74
N GLN A 95 -2.41 19.58 21.08
CA GLN A 95 -3.25 20.61 21.67
C GLN A 95 -2.58 21.19 22.92
N TYR A 96 -2.48 22.51 22.98
CA TYR A 96 -1.83 23.25 24.09
C TYR A 96 -0.41 22.74 24.37
N GLY A 97 0.31 22.33 23.34
CA GLY A 97 1.67 21.77 23.45
C GLY A 97 1.74 20.30 23.94
N HIS A 98 0.61 19.62 24.11
CA HIS A 98 0.55 18.20 24.47
C HIS A 98 0.19 17.34 23.25
N GLU A 99 0.95 16.26 23.08
CA GLU A 99 0.66 15.22 22.08
C GLU A 99 -0.57 14.41 22.53
N LEU A 100 -1.53 14.25 21.63
CA LEU A 100 -2.76 13.50 21.89
C LEU A 100 -2.75 12.12 21.25
N HIS A 101 -2.22 12.04 20.02
CA HIS A 101 -2.17 10.80 19.24
C HIS A 101 -1.13 10.91 18.13
N THR A 102 -0.39 9.84 17.89
CA THR A 102 0.62 9.75 16.84
C THR A 102 0.40 8.52 15.98
N VAL A 103 0.52 8.70 14.66
CA VAL A 103 0.54 7.62 13.66
C VAL A 103 1.82 7.72 12.86
N SER A 104 2.42 6.58 12.57
CA SER A 104 3.61 6.45 11.73
C SER A 104 3.35 5.48 10.60
N HIS A 105 3.80 5.83 9.39
CA HIS A 105 3.89 4.91 8.25
C HIS A 105 5.30 4.90 7.71
N ARG A 106 5.75 3.73 7.25
CA ARG A 106 6.97 3.64 6.43
C ARG A 106 6.59 3.74 4.96
N THR A 107 7.36 4.45 4.17
CA THR A 107 7.18 4.52 2.71
C THR A 107 8.52 4.60 2.01
N GLY A 108 8.58 4.14 0.76
CA GLY A 108 9.77 4.27 -0.09
C GLY A 108 9.44 5.16 -1.30
N PHE A 109 10.30 6.09 -1.61
CA PHE A 109 10.10 6.93 -2.80
C PHE A 109 10.50 6.16 -4.05
N ARG A 110 9.56 6.00 -4.97
CA ARG A 110 9.74 5.38 -6.27
C ARG A 110 8.77 5.94 -7.30
N GLN A 111 9.13 5.83 -8.57
CA GLN A 111 8.21 5.98 -9.70
C GLN A 111 7.94 4.59 -10.27
N THR A 112 6.68 4.23 -10.47
CA THR A 112 6.29 2.95 -11.08
C THR A 112 5.39 3.22 -12.28
N GLU A 113 5.70 2.58 -13.38
CA GLU A 113 4.94 2.62 -14.62
C GLU A 113 4.58 1.19 -15.03
N LEU A 114 3.33 0.95 -15.41
CA LEU A 114 2.94 -0.25 -16.13
C LEU A 114 3.05 0.01 -17.63
N VAL A 115 4.03 -0.62 -18.27
CA VAL A 115 4.31 -0.42 -19.69
C VAL A 115 3.47 -1.37 -20.53
N GLN A 116 2.54 -0.79 -21.30
CA GLN A 116 1.66 -1.50 -22.23
C GLN A 116 1.79 -0.87 -23.63
N GLN A 117 2.62 -1.46 -24.46
CA GLN A 117 2.83 -0.97 -25.83
C GLN A 117 2.56 -2.09 -26.84
N PRO A 118 2.01 -1.78 -28.02
CA PRO A 118 1.89 -2.77 -29.09
C PRO A 118 3.25 -3.34 -29.50
N ASP A 119 3.29 -4.64 -29.73
CA ASP A 119 4.43 -5.35 -30.29
C ASP A 119 4.03 -6.24 -31.47
N SER A 120 4.92 -7.07 -31.97
CA SER A 120 4.66 -7.93 -33.14
C SER A 120 3.64 -9.05 -32.91
N VAL A 121 3.33 -9.38 -31.65
CA VAL A 121 2.45 -10.50 -31.26
C VAL A 121 1.30 -10.08 -30.36
N GLY A 122 1.25 -8.81 -29.92
CA GLY A 122 0.20 -8.31 -29.04
C GLY A 122 0.55 -6.99 -28.35
N LYS A 123 0.66 -7.01 -27.05
CA LYS A 123 1.08 -5.87 -26.22
C LYS A 123 2.04 -6.35 -25.13
N THR A 124 3.05 -5.51 -24.85
CA THR A 124 3.88 -5.69 -23.66
C THR A 124 3.06 -5.51 -22.37
N PHE A 125 3.49 -6.13 -21.32
CA PHE A 125 2.94 -5.95 -19.99
C PHE A 125 4.06 -6.18 -18.97
N TYR A 126 4.71 -5.11 -18.56
CA TYR A 126 5.78 -5.17 -17.56
C TYR A 126 5.85 -3.88 -16.74
N PHE A 127 6.46 -3.96 -15.57
CA PHE A 127 6.67 -2.80 -14.72
C PHE A 127 8.01 -2.16 -15.01
N ARG A 128 8.02 -0.81 -14.97
CA ARG A 128 9.24 -0.01 -14.96
C ARG A 128 9.29 0.74 -13.63
N VAL A 129 10.34 0.52 -12.86
CA VAL A 129 10.53 1.19 -11.56
C VAL A 129 11.76 2.07 -11.64
N ASN A 130 11.58 3.38 -11.37
CA ASN A 130 12.64 4.38 -11.47
C ASN A 130 13.41 4.33 -12.79
N GLY A 131 12.69 4.13 -13.90
CA GLY A 131 13.29 4.03 -15.24
C GLY A 131 13.90 2.67 -15.59
N VAL A 132 13.91 1.69 -14.68
CA VAL A 132 14.46 0.34 -14.91
C VAL A 132 13.33 -0.65 -15.17
N ASP A 133 13.41 -1.39 -16.27
CA ASP A 133 12.46 -2.44 -16.61
C ASP A 133 12.64 -3.64 -15.68
N VAL A 134 11.54 -4.10 -15.06
CA VAL A 134 11.55 -5.14 -14.04
C VAL A 134 10.90 -6.41 -14.57
N PHE A 135 11.63 -7.51 -14.54
CA PHE A 135 11.08 -8.84 -14.78
C PHE A 135 10.44 -9.36 -13.47
N CYS A 136 9.11 -9.40 -13.43
CA CYS A 136 8.33 -9.75 -12.25
C CYS A 136 8.13 -11.26 -12.10
N GLY A 137 9.23 -12.04 -12.10
CA GLY A 137 9.19 -13.47 -11.76
C GLY A 137 8.77 -13.66 -10.30
N GLY A 138 7.88 -14.63 -10.04
CA GLY A 138 7.37 -14.79 -8.70
C GLY A 138 6.36 -15.92 -8.53
N SER A 139 5.57 -15.85 -7.47
CA SER A 139 4.62 -16.88 -7.06
C SER A 139 3.26 -16.30 -6.66
N ASP A 140 2.23 -17.15 -6.70
CA ASP A 140 0.97 -16.90 -6.03
C ASP A 140 1.09 -17.17 -4.53
N TRP A 141 0.43 -16.34 -3.74
CA TRP A 141 0.34 -16.46 -2.30
C TRP A 141 -1.08 -16.85 -1.90
N ILE A 142 -1.17 -18.01 -1.28
CA ILE A 142 -2.32 -18.48 -0.51
C ILE A 142 -1.94 -18.33 0.96
N PRO A 143 -2.88 -18.05 1.89
CA PRO A 143 -2.55 -17.88 3.30
C PRO A 143 -1.62 -18.98 3.84
N ALA A 144 -0.59 -18.59 4.58
CA ALA A 144 0.48 -19.48 5.03
C ALA A 144 0.02 -20.57 6.02
N ASP A 145 -1.22 -20.51 6.49
CA ASP A 145 -1.87 -21.53 7.32
C ASP A 145 -3.39 -21.49 7.08
N SER A 146 -4.03 -22.67 7.11
CA SER A 146 -5.50 -22.77 7.07
C SER A 146 -6.18 -22.14 8.30
N PHE A 147 -5.44 -22.00 9.40
CA PHE A 147 -5.86 -21.30 10.61
C PHE A 147 -5.11 -19.95 10.68
N THR A 148 -5.61 -18.96 9.95
CA THR A 148 -4.94 -17.67 9.77
C THR A 148 -4.46 -16.99 11.06
N PRO A 149 -5.17 -17.06 12.23
CA PRO A 149 -4.67 -16.49 13.47
C PRO A 149 -3.38 -17.12 14.02
N ARG A 150 -2.91 -18.23 13.43
CA ARG A 150 -1.65 -18.90 13.80
C ARG A 150 -0.45 -18.40 13.01
N ILE A 151 -0.68 -17.56 12.02
CA ILE A 151 0.39 -17.01 11.19
C ILE A 151 1.12 -15.94 12.02
N SER A 152 2.38 -16.17 12.31
CA SER A 152 3.24 -15.23 13.01
C SER A 152 4.07 -14.39 12.04
N GLU A 153 4.59 -13.26 12.52
CA GLU A 153 5.57 -12.46 11.78
C GLU A 153 6.77 -13.30 11.31
N ASP A 154 7.34 -14.14 12.17
CA ASP A 154 8.45 -15.02 11.82
C ASP A 154 8.12 -15.96 10.66
N ARG A 155 6.88 -16.42 10.58
CA ARG A 155 6.42 -17.26 9.48
C ARG A 155 6.34 -16.51 8.17
N TYR A 156 5.78 -15.30 8.18
CA TYR A 156 5.77 -14.41 7.01
C TYR A 156 7.18 -14.11 6.55
N ARG A 157 8.05 -13.69 7.46
CA ARG A 157 9.44 -13.32 7.16
C ARG A 157 10.20 -14.48 6.53
N LYS A 158 10.15 -15.64 7.14
CA LYS A 158 10.82 -16.84 6.63
C LYS A 158 10.38 -17.20 5.21
N TRP A 159 9.10 -17.13 4.91
CA TRP A 159 8.60 -17.49 3.58
C TRP A 159 8.97 -16.45 2.53
N LEU A 160 8.89 -15.17 2.87
CA LEU A 160 9.28 -14.09 1.97
C LEU A 160 10.80 -14.05 1.74
N GLU A 161 11.62 -14.34 2.76
CA GLU A 161 13.07 -14.51 2.62
C GLU A 161 13.42 -15.70 1.69
N MET A 162 12.74 -16.84 1.84
CA MET A 162 12.92 -17.98 0.93
C MET A 162 12.55 -17.64 -0.51
N MET A 163 11.54 -16.81 -0.72
CA MET A 163 11.15 -16.30 -2.02
C MET A 163 12.27 -15.43 -2.64
N VAL A 164 12.82 -14.51 -1.86
CA VAL A 164 13.92 -13.63 -2.26
C VAL A 164 15.20 -14.44 -2.53
N ASP A 165 15.53 -15.42 -1.69
CA ASP A 165 16.64 -16.36 -1.92
C ASP A 165 16.49 -17.16 -3.23
N GLY A 166 15.24 -17.40 -3.63
CA GLY A 166 14.87 -18.00 -4.93
C GLY A 166 14.84 -17.00 -6.08
N TYR A 167 15.36 -15.77 -5.91
CA TYR A 167 15.38 -14.69 -6.92
C TYR A 167 13.99 -14.28 -7.44
N GLN A 168 12.95 -14.46 -6.64
CA GLN A 168 11.61 -13.97 -6.98
C GLN A 168 11.48 -12.48 -6.62
N VAL A 169 10.76 -11.74 -7.45
CA VAL A 169 10.65 -10.28 -7.36
C VAL A 169 9.22 -9.85 -7.01
N MET A 170 8.21 -10.64 -7.40
CA MET A 170 6.80 -10.31 -7.21
C MET A 170 6.04 -11.46 -6.56
N ILE A 171 5.10 -11.12 -5.69
CA ILE A 171 4.15 -12.06 -5.11
C ILE A 171 2.72 -11.58 -5.41
N ARG A 172 1.84 -12.50 -5.81
CA ARG A 172 0.43 -12.23 -5.98
C ARG A 172 -0.35 -12.75 -4.79
N ILE A 173 -1.04 -11.86 -4.09
CA ILE A 173 -1.99 -12.22 -3.03
C ILE A 173 -3.30 -12.60 -3.71
N TRP A 174 -3.59 -13.91 -3.71
CA TRP A 174 -4.74 -14.48 -4.39
C TRP A 174 -6.07 -14.10 -3.72
N GLY A 175 -7.07 -13.74 -4.54
CA GLY A 175 -8.37 -13.25 -4.09
C GLY A 175 -9.24 -14.26 -3.32
N GLY A 176 -8.90 -15.56 -3.34
CA GLY A 176 -9.54 -16.59 -2.51
C GLY A 176 -8.90 -16.74 -1.13
N GLY A 177 -7.97 -15.86 -0.75
CA GLY A 177 -7.30 -15.83 0.55
C GLY A 177 -7.90 -14.82 1.53
N ILE A 178 -7.03 -14.05 2.13
CA ILE A 178 -7.35 -12.95 3.07
C ILE A 178 -6.54 -11.70 2.71
N TRP A 179 -6.98 -10.54 3.18
CA TRP A 179 -6.10 -9.40 3.32
C TRP A 179 -5.09 -9.72 4.41
N GLU A 180 -3.82 -9.86 4.04
CA GLU A 180 -2.78 -10.22 5.01
C GLU A 180 -2.57 -9.11 6.05
N ASP A 181 -1.94 -9.45 7.18
CA ASP A 181 -1.59 -8.50 8.24
C ASP A 181 -0.58 -7.45 7.75
N ASP A 182 -0.56 -6.26 8.36
CA ASP A 182 0.34 -5.16 7.99
C ASP A 182 1.81 -5.60 7.94
N VAL A 183 2.22 -6.45 8.87
CA VAL A 183 3.59 -6.97 8.94
C VAL A 183 4.02 -7.74 7.68
N PHE A 184 3.08 -8.40 6.96
CA PHE A 184 3.38 -9.04 5.69
C PHE A 184 3.86 -8.02 4.64
N TYR A 185 3.14 -6.93 4.50
CA TYR A 185 3.48 -5.86 3.54
C TYR A 185 4.72 -5.09 3.98
N ASP A 186 4.90 -4.88 5.29
CA ASP A 186 6.12 -4.31 5.86
C ASP A 186 7.37 -5.12 5.48
N ILE A 187 7.29 -6.45 5.55
CA ILE A 187 8.38 -7.34 5.14
C ILE A 187 8.60 -7.29 3.62
N CYS A 188 7.53 -7.21 2.82
CA CYS A 188 7.64 -7.01 1.37
C CYS A 188 8.37 -5.70 1.03
N ASP A 189 8.09 -4.62 1.76
CA ASP A 189 8.79 -3.34 1.61
C ASP A 189 10.27 -3.43 1.94
N GLU A 190 10.62 -4.13 3.03
CA GLU A 190 11.99 -4.34 3.48
C GLU A 190 12.81 -5.20 2.52
N LEU A 191 12.21 -6.23 1.96
CA LEU A 191 12.87 -7.19 1.08
C LEU A 191 12.81 -6.78 -0.40
N GLY A 192 12.04 -5.77 -0.77
CA GLY A 192 11.88 -5.35 -2.15
C GLY A 192 10.95 -6.25 -2.96
N VAL A 193 10.03 -6.95 -2.32
CA VAL A 193 9.07 -7.83 -3.00
C VAL A 193 7.89 -7.00 -3.50
N LEU A 194 7.69 -6.94 -4.83
CA LEU A 194 6.51 -6.31 -5.41
C LEU A 194 5.25 -7.13 -5.11
N VAL A 195 4.16 -6.45 -4.80
CA VAL A 195 2.87 -7.07 -4.48
C VAL A 195 1.86 -6.80 -5.58
N TRP A 196 1.30 -7.87 -6.12
CA TRP A 196 0.06 -7.87 -6.88
C TRP A 196 -1.05 -8.29 -5.92
N GLN A 197 -1.96 -7.38 -5.61
CA GLN A 197 -3.04 -7.61 -4.66
C GLN A 197 -4.37 -7.82 -5.39
N ASP A 198 -4.93 -9.02 -5.33
CA ASP A 198 -6.33 -9.21 -5.71
C ASP A 198 -7.24 -8.63 -4.63
N PHE A 199 -8.39 -8.10 -5.03
CA PHE A 199 -9.51 -7.97 -4.10
C PHE A 199 -10.05 -9.36 -3.75
N MET A 200 -10.62 -9.51 -2.54
CA MET A 200 -10.96 -10.81 -1.96
C MET A 200 -12.19 -11.44 -2.61
N PHE A 201 -12.10 -11.64 -3.92
CA PHE A 201 -13.06 -12.36 -4.75
C PHE A 201 -12.31 -13.47 -5.50
N GLY A 202 -12.72 -14.71 -5.33
CA GLY A 202 -12.06 -15.86 -5.94
C GLY A 202 -13.02 -16.96 -6.35
N CYS A 203 -13.08 -17.24 -7.66
CA CYS A 203 -13.75 -18.41 -8.25
C CYS A 203 -15.22 -18.56 -7.83
N GLY A 204 -15.96 -17.46 -7.64
CA GLY A 204 -17.32 -17.48 -7.12
C GLY A 204 -18.29 -16.57 -7.83
N ASN A 205 -19.60 -16.85 -7.64
CA ASN A 205 -20.67 -15.94 -7.98
C ASN A 205 -21.06 -15.14 -6.75
N TYR A 206 -20.65 -13.88 -6.70
CA TYR A 206 -20.94 -13.00 -5.59
C TYR A 206 -22.28 -12.30 -5.78
N PRO A 207 -23.09 -12.16 -4.72
CA PRO A 207 -24.35 -11.43 -4.82
C PRO A 207 -24.10 -9.92 -5.00
N ALA A 208 -24.95 -9.28 -5.83
CA ALA A 208 -24.80 -7.88 -6.23
C ALA A 208 -25.97 -6.99 -5.77
N TYR A 209 -26.63 -7.31 -4.65
CA TYR A 209 -27.63 -6.39 -4.14
C TYR A 209 -26.98 -5.21 -3.39
N PRO A 210 -27.69 -4.07 -3.28
CA PRO A 210 -27.10 -2.81 -2.82
C PRO A 210 -26.38 -2.88 -1.48
N GLU A 211 -26.84 -3.70 -0.53
CA GLU A 211 -26.25 -3.85 0.81
C GLU A 211 -24.88 -4.52 0.71
N ILE A 212 -24.75 -5.55 -0.13
CA ILE A 212 -23.48 -6.25 -0.34
C ILE A 212 -22.48 -5.34 -1.08
N LEU A 213 -22.93 -4.68 -2.16
CA LEU A 213 -22.07 -3.75 -2.91
C LEU A 213 -21.54 -2.63 -2.00
N LYS A 214 -22.38 -2.08 -1.13
CA LYS A 214 -21.96 -1.08 -0.13
C LYS A 214 -20.92 -1.63 0.86
N SER A 215 -21.09 -2.88 1.30
CA SER A 215 -20.13 -3.54 2.18
C SER A 215 -18.79 -3.76 1.49
N ILE A 216 -18.82 -4.23 0.23
CA ILE A 216 -17.63 -4.41 -0.61
C ILE A 216 -16.90 -3.08 -0.81
N GLU A 217 -17.63 -2.01 -1.17
CA GLU A 217 -17.04 -0.68 -1.33
C GLU A 217 -16.34 -0.21 -0.04
N ALA A 218 -16.99 -0.39 1.11
CA ALA A 218 -16.43 -0.01 2.40
C ALA A 218 -15.14 -0.78 2.71
N GLU A 219 -15.09 -2.09 2.43
CA GLU A 219 -13.91 -2.92 2.58
C GLU A 219 -12.80 -2.48 1.63
N CYS A 220 -13.10 -2.31 0.34
CA CYS A 220 -12.14 -1.85 -0.67
C CYS A 220 -11.50 -0.51 -0.28
N VAL A 221 -12.30 0.47 0.16
CA VAL A 221 -11.81 1.77 0.62
C VAL A 221 -10.93 1.63 1.86
N CYS A 222 -11.32 0.79 2.81
CA CYS A 222 -10.55 0.55 4.03
C CYS A 222 -9.18 -0.05 3.70
N GLN A 223 -9.15 -1.11 2.89
CA GLN A 223 -7.93 -1.83 2.58
C GLN A 223 -6.99 -1.04 1.66
N THR A 224 -7.50 -0.34 0.66
CA THR A 224 -6.67 0.50 -0.19
C THR A 224 -6.07 1.67 0.59
N LYS A 225 -6.77 2.26 1.55
CA LYS A 225 -6.20 3.26 2.46
C LYS A 225 -5.11 2.68 3.34
N ARG A 226 -5.32 1.48 3.88
CA ARG A 226 -4.35 0.77 4.71
C ARG A 226 -3.05 0.49 3.95
N LEU A 227 -3.14 0.05 2.70
CA LEU A 227 -2.01 -0.47 1.93
C LEU A 227 -1.31 0.57 1.03
N ARG A 228 -1.90 1.71 0.76
CA ARG A 228 -1.39 2.69 -0.25
C ARG A 228 -0.01 3.30 0.06
N HIS A 229 0.47 3.19 1.30
CA HIS A 229 1.76 3.75 1.70
C HIS A 229 2.93 2.78 1.44
N HIS A 230 2.65 1.49 1.19
CA HIS A 230 3.66 0.49 0.93
C HIS A 230 4.30 0.65 -0.46
N PRO A 231 5.62 0.86 -0.56
CA PRO A 231 6.28 0.93 -1.87
C PRO A 231 6.29 -0.40 -2.61
N SER A 232 6.09 -1.52 -1.94
CA SER A 232 5.93 -2.85 -2.55
C SER A 232 4.65 -2.99 -3.38
N MET A 233 3.58 -2.23 -3.09
CA MET A 233 2.31 -2.32 -3.81
C MET A 233 2.46 -1.91 -5.27
N ALA A 234 2.39 -2.87 -6.21
CA ALA A 234 2.57 -2.63 -7.64
C ALA A 234 1.25 -2.51 -8.40
N ILE A 235 0.27 -3.37 -8.11
CA ILE A 235 -1.00 -3.41 -8.82
C ILE A 235 -2.11 -4.02 -7.95
N TYR A 236 -3.33 -3.55 -8.16
CA TYR A 236 -4.55 -4.19 -7.65
C TYR A 236 -5.28 -4.87 -8.81
N ALA A 237 -5.80 -6.07 -8.57
CA ALA A 237 -6.69 -6.77 -9.49
C ALA A 237 -8.09 -6.92 -8.89
N GLY A 238 -9.13 -6.76 -9.70
CA GLY A 238 -10.51 -6.72 -9.24
C GLY A 238 -11.01 -8.03 -8.64
N ASN A 239 -10.55 -9.18 -9.16
CA ASN A 239 -10.95 -10.50 -8.69
C ASN A 239 -10.01 -11.58 -9.23
N ASN A 240 -10.27 -12.85 -8.84
CA ASN A 240 -9.70 -14.04 -9.45
C ASN A 240 -10.80 -14.95 -10.03
N GLU A 241 -10.86 -15.05 -11.37
CA GLU A 241 -11.63 -16.07 -12.12
C GLU A 241 -13.16 -16.06 -11.92
N ASP A 242 -13.77 -14.97 -11.48
CA ASP A 242 -15.23 -14.92 -11.28
C ASP A 242 -16.01 -15.13 -12.57
N TYR A 243 -15.49 -14.62 -13.71
CA TYR A 243 -16.08 -14.85 -15.02
C TYR A 243 -16.01 -16.30 -15.49
N GLN A 244 -14.96 -17.04 -15.14
CA GLN A 244 -14.81 -18.43 -15.56
C GLN A 244 -15.92 -19.32 -15.00
N VAL A 245 -16.31 -19.08 -13.74
CA VAL A 245 -17.42 -19.80 -13.11
C VAL A 245 -18.73 -19.59 -13.87
N GLN A 246 -19.00 -18.37 -14.28
CA GLN A 246 -20.20 -18.04 -15.06
C GLN A 246 -20.17 -18.66 -16.46
N GLU A 247 -19.03 -18.63 -17.14
CA GLU A 247 -18.85 -19.24 -18.45
C GLU A 247 -18.99 -20.76 -18.40
N GLN A 248 -18.40 -21.41 -17.37
CA GLN A 248 -18.46 -22.85 -17.15
C GLN A 248 -19.90 -23.35 -16.96
N TYR A 249 -20.69 -22.63 -16.19
CA TYR A 249 -22.07 -23.03 -15.87
C TYR A 249 -23.11 -22.36 -16.76
N LYS A 250 -22.70 -21.54 -17.75
CA LYS A 250 -23.57 -20.79 -18.68
C LYS A 250 -24.61 -19.91 -17.97
N ASP A 251 -24.37 -19.57 -16.73
CA ASP A 251 -25.24 -18.67 -15.98
C ASP A 251 -24.90 -17.20 -16.26
N ARG A 252 -25.53 -16.64 -17.29
CA ARG A 252 -25.37 -15.25 -17.70
C ARG A 252 -26.18 -14.25 -16.86
N LYS A 253 -26.89 -14.70 -15.82
CA LYS A 253 -27.79 -13.84 -15.04
C LYS A 253 -27.16 -13.29 -13.75
N SER A 254 -26.02 -13.79 -13.34
CA SER A 254 -25.32 -13.39 -12.11
C SER A 254 -24.08 -12.54 -12.36
N VAL A 255 -24.06 -11.78 -13.46
CA VAL A 255 -22.93 -10.88 -13.75
C VAL A 255 -23.07 -9.62 -12.89
N VAL A 256 -22.09 -9.35 -12.07
CA VAL A 256 -21.82 -8.05 -11.47
C VAL A 256 -20.82 -7.29 -12.31
#